data_d0e7d1320f00264954b55c61fa64bd0a
#
_entry.id   d0e7d1320f00264954b55c61fa64bd0a
#
_cell.length_a   1.000
_cell.length_b   1.000
_cell.length_c   1.000
_cell.angle_alpha   90.00
_cell.angle_beta   90.00
_cell.angle_gamma   90.00
#
_symmetry.space_group_name_H-M   'P 1'
#
loop_
_entity.id
_entity.type
_entity.pdbx_description
1 polymer ?
#
loop_
_entity_poly.entity_id
_entity_poly.type
_entity_poly.pdbx_seq_one_letter_code
_entity_poly.pdbx_strand_id
1 'polypeptide(L)'
;MALTQRVIDWQNRGRSVDFRGHQIHVFEQEGEGVPLVMLHGFPSSSYDWQPLVDRLEGRRILAFDFLGFGLSDKPRNHVYSLAWQADLAEELVRSTFPKEPVSLLAHDMGTSVATELFARDLERKLGFDIDGALLFNGSIVLEKASL
;
A
#
# COMPACT_ATOMS: atom_id res chain seq x y z
N MET A 1 -13.52 -21.19 -5.14
CA MET A 1 -14.59 -20.14 -5.13
C MET A 1 -14.28 -19.16 -6.25
N ALA A 2 -15.22 -18.85 -7.14
CA ALA A 2 -14.98 -17.89 -8.21
C ALA A 2 -15.01 -16.46 -7.65
N LEU A 3 -14.14 -15.59 -8.18
CA LEU A 3 -14.14 -14.17 -7.85
C LEU A 3 -15.44 -13.52 -8.35
N THR A 4 -15.93 -12.50 -7.63
CA THR A 4 -17.04 -11.69 -8.10
C THR A 4 -16.61 -10.81 -9.27
N GLN A 5 -17.55 -10.41 -10.12
CA GLN A 5 -17.23 -9.53 -11.25
C GLN A 5 -16.52 -8.24 -10.83
N ARG A 6 -16.93 -7.64 -9.72
CA ARG A 6 -16.28 -6.43 -9.18
C ARG A 6 -14.79 -6.63 -8.85
N VAL A 7 -14.44 -7.79 -8.29
CA VAL A 7 -13.03 -8.12 -7.99
C VAL A 7 -12.25 -8.37 -9.27
N ILE A 8 -12.88 -9.01 -10.27
CA ILE A 8 -12.29 -9.21 -11.59
C ILE A 8 -12.03 -7.85 -12.27
N ASP A 9 -12.98 -6.93 -12.18
CA ASP A 9 -12.85 -5.58 -12.74
C ASP A 9 -11.70 -4.83 -12.06
N TRP A 10 -11.56 -4.92 -10.72
CA TRP A 10 -10.44 -4.34 -9.98
C TRP A 10 -9.11 -4.98 -10.40
N GLN A 11 -9.06 -6.30 -10.49
CA GLN A 11 -7.88 -7.04 -10.96
C GLN A 11 -7.42 -6.55 -12.34
N ASN A 12 -8.35 -6.32 -13.26
CA ASN A 12 -8.08 -5.88 -14.62
C ASN A 12 -7.60 -4.42 -14.71
N ARG A 13 -7.83 -3.60 -13.66
CA ARG A 13 -7.31 -2.23 -13.54
C ARG A 13 -5.88 -2.18 -13.05
N GLY A 14 -5.37 -3.28 -12.50
CA GLY A 14 -4.02 -3.39 -11.98
C GLY A 14 -3.12 -4.25 -12.84
N ARG A 15 -1.91 -4.46 -12.35
CA ARG A 15 -0.90 -5.34 -12.95
C ARG A 15 -0.17 -6.12 -11.87
N SER A 16 0.53 -7.16 -12.25
CA SER A 16 1.43 -7.90 -11.37
C SER A 16 2.86 -7.37 -11.50
N VAL A 17 3.53 -7.22 -10.36
CA VAL A 17 4.93 -6.79 -10.27
C VAL A 17 5.70 -7.83 -9.45
N ASP A 18 6.88 -8.23 -9.91
CA ASP A 18 7.76 -9.06 -9.09
C ASP A 18 8.45 -8.23 -8.01
N PHE A 19 8.36 -8.69 -6.78
CA PHE A 19 9.16 -8.19 -5.67
C PHE A 19 9.80 -9.35 -4.93
N ARG A 20 11.10 -9.49 -5.06
CA ARG A 20 11.91 -10.55 -4.42
C ARG A 20 11.37 -11.97 -4.69
N GLY A 21 10.92 -12.23 -5.93
CA GLY A 21 10.38 -13.52 -6.36
C GLY A 21 8.91 -13.77 -5.99
N HIS A 22 8.18 -12.76 -5.53
CA HIS A 22 6.75 -12.82 -5.26
C HIS A 22 5.98 -11.88 -6.17
N GLN A 23 4.84 -12.34 -6.66
CA GLN A 23 3.96 -11.53 -7.49
C GLN A 23 3.07 -10.65 -6.61
N ILE A 24 3.18 -9.34 -6.81
CA ILE A 24 2.43 -8.31 -6.08
C ILE A 24 1.42 -7.68 -7.03
N HIS A 25 0.16 -7.65 -6.63
CA HIS A 25 -0.87 -6.92 -7.36
C HIS A 25 -0.78 -5.42 -7.08
N VAL A 26 -0.63 -4.62 -8.13
CA VAL A 26 -0.45 -3.17 -8.05
C VAL A 26 -1.49 -2.49 -8.91
N PHE A 27 -2.15 -1.50 -8.37
CA PHE A 27 -3.02 -0.55 -9.06
C PHE A 27 -2.33 0.80 -9.18
N GLU A 28 -2.32 1.34 -10.37
CA GLU A 28 -1.79 2.68 -10.66
C GLU A 28 -2.84 3.51 -11.40
N GLN A 29 -2.93 4.78 -11.04
CA GLN A 29 -3.75 5.76 -11.74
C GLN A 29 -2.90 6.96 -12.10
N GLU A 30 -2.92 7.31 -13.38
CA GLU A 30 -2.31 8.51 -13.90
C GLU A 30 -3.11 9.75 -13.50
N GLY A 31 -2.45 10.90 -13.42
CA GLY A 31 -3.10 12.17 -13.08
C GLY A 31 -2.11 13.27 -12.76
N GLU A 32 -2.52 14.22 -11.94
CA GLU A 32 -1.75 15.41 -11.58
C GLU A 32 -1.52 15.51 -10.06
N GLY A 33 -0.60 16.39 -9.67
CA GLY A 33 -0.26 16.69 -8.29
C GLY A 33 0.60 15.64 -7.60
N VAL A 34 0.80 15.81 -6.28
CA VAL A 34 1.59 14.91 -5.46
C VAL A 34 0.95 13.52 -5.47
N PRO A 35 1.70 12.46 -5.79
CA PRO A 35 1.18 11.10 -5.82
C PRO A 35 0.62 10.66 -4.46
N LEU A 36 -0.50 9.95 -4.46
CA LEU A 36 -1.12 9.36 -3.28
C LEU A 36 -0.85 7.86 -3.23
N VAL A 37 -0.13 7.42 -2.22
CA VAL A 37 0.15 6.00 -1.94
C VAL A 37 -0.82 5.48 -0.91
N MET A 38 -1.58 4.43 -1.24
CA MET A 38 -2.65 3.90 -0.40
C MET A 38 -2.26 2.54 0.18
N LEU A 39 -2.17 2.46 1.51
CA LEU A 39 -1.77 1.28 2.27
C LEU A 39 -2.99 0.69 2.99
N HIS A 40 -3.43 -0.50 2.57
CA HIS A 40 -4.66 -1.14 3.08
C HIS A 40 -4.49 -1.77 4.46
N GLY A 41 -5.59 -2.18 5.07
CA GLY A 41 -5.65 -2.83 6.37
C GLY A 41 -5.72 -4.37 6.33
N PHE A 42 -5.74 -4.97 7.53
CA PHE A 42 -5.99 -6.38 7.76
C PHE A 42 -7.50 -6.61 8.05
N PRO A 43 -8.11 -7.69 7.59
CA PRO A 43 -7.62 -8.75 6.69
C PRO A 43 -8.04 -8.51 5.23
N SER A 44 -7.87 -7.32 4.71
CA SER A 44 -8.41 -6.84 3.45
C SER A 44 -7.38 -6.78 2.30
N SER A 45 -7.53 -5.84 1.38
CA SER A 45 -6.70 -5.65 0.21
C SER A 45 -6.85 -4.21 -0.33
N SER A 46 -6.09 -3.86 -1.35
CA SER A 46 -6.22 -2.58 -2.05
C SER A 46 -7.61 -2.34 -2.65
N TYR A 47 -8.42 -3.39 -2.81
CA TYR A 47 -9.80 -3.26 -3.26
C TYR A 47 -10.66 -2.36 -2.35
N ASP A 48 -10.34 -2.25 -1.06
CA ASP A 48 -11.04 -1.34 -0.13
C ASP A 48 -10.98 0.12 -0.59
N TRP A 49 -9.96 0.48 -1.35
CA TRP A 49 -9.78 1.83 -1.88
C TRP A 49 -10.61 2.14 -3.12
N GLN A 50 -11.20 1.11 -3.76
CA GLN A 50 -11.92 1.26 -5.02
C GLN A 50 -12.97 2.38 -4.98
N PRO A 51 -13.85 2.49 -3.95
CA PRO A 51 -14.84 3.56 -3.91
C PRO A 51 -14.24 4.97 -3.78
N LEU A 52 -13.04 5.08 -3.17
CA LEU A 52 -12.32 6.35 -3.07
C LEU A 52 -11.60 6.68 -4.37
N VAL A 53 -10.92 5.70 -4.96
CA VAL A 53 -10.23 5.84 -6.26
C VAL A 53 -11.18 6.34 -7.33
N ASP A 54 -12.40 5.79 -7.39
CA ASP A 54 -13.43 6.20 -8.36
C ASP A 54 -13.95 7.64 -8.16
N ARG A 55 -13.65 8.26 -7.01
CA ARG A 55 -13.96 9.66 -6.71
C ARG A 55 -12.76 10.61 -6.86
N LEU A 56 -11.58 10.05 -7.00
CA LEU A 56 -10.31 10.79 -7.13
C LEU A 56 -9.82 10.76 -8.58
N GLU A 57 -10.73 10.95 -9.54
CA GLU A 57 -10.37 11.06 -10.95
C GLU A 57 -9.33 12.19 -11.14
N GLY A 58 -8.31 11.92 -11.97
CA GLY A 58 -7.24 12.87 -12.25
C GLY A 58 -6.17 13.00 -11.15
N ARG A 59 -6.24 12.24 -10.05
CA ARG A 59 -5.15 12.13 -9.07
C ARG A 59 -4.20 11.00 -9.45
N ARG A 60 -2.90 11.22 -9.22
CA ARG A 60 -1.89 10.15 -9.30
C ARG A 60 -2.02 9.25 -8.08
N ILE A 61 -2.25 7.96 -8.29
CA ILE A 61 -2.49 6.99 -7.20
C ILE A 61 -1.63 5.75 -7.44
N LEU A 62 -1.05 5.26 -6.35
CA LEU A 62 -0.46 3.93 -6.23
C LEU A 62 -1.16 3.20 -5.07
N ALA A 63 -1.80 2.08 -5.36
CA ALA A 63 -2.32 1.16 -4.36
C ALA A 63 -1.83 -0.26 -4.70
N PHE A 64 -1.62 -1.10 -3.71
CA PHE A 64 -1.15 -2.46 -3.94
C PHE A 64 -1.63 -3.39 -2.82
N ASP A 65 -1.65 -4.66 -3.11
CA ASP A 65 -1.94 -5.69 -2.11
C ASP A 65 -0.64 -6.09 -1.42
N PHE A 66 -0.58 -5.95 -0.11
CA PHE A 66 0.54 -6.48 0.67
C PHE A 66 0.73 -7.99 0.41
N LEU A 67 1.97 -8.47 0.51
CA LEU A 67 2.24 -9.91 0.42
C LEU A 67 1.41 -10.66 1.46
N GLY A 68 0.73 -11.72 1.03
CA GLY A 68 -0.20 -12.48 1.87
C GLY A 68 -1.65 -12.04 1.73
N PHE A 69 -1.95 -10.95 1.03
CA PHE A 69 -3.29 -10.37 0.95
C PHE A 69 -3.79 -10.24 -0.50
N GLY A 70 -5.09 -10.04 -0.64
CA GLY A 70 -5.75 -9.70 -1.89
C GLY A 70 -5.38 -10.64 -3.05
N LEU A 71 -4.88 -10.05 -4.11
CA LEU A 71 -4.45 -10.73 -5.34
C LEU A 71 -2.93 -10.98 -5.39
N SER A 72 -2.18 -10.49 -4.37
CA SER A 72 -0.76 -10.78 -4.22
C SER A 72 -0.51 -12.23 -3.78
N ASP A 73 0.71 -12.71 -3.99
CA ASP A 73 1.13 -14.04 -3.56
C ASP A 73 0.97 -14.26 -2.05
N LYS A 74 0.74 -15.54 -1.67
CA LYS A 74 0.53 -15.98 -0.29
C LYS A 74 1.45 -17.15 0.06
N PRO A 75 2.79 -16.93 0.07
CA PRO A 75 3.74 -18.00 0.32
C PRO A 75 3.56 -18.59 1.73
N ARG A 76 3.51 -19.93 1.82
CA ARG A 76 3.33 -20.63 3.10
C ARG A 76 4.58 -20.60 3.98
N ASN A 77 5.76 -20.58 3.36
CA ASN A 77 7.06 -20.62 4.03
C ASN A 77 7.70 -19.21 4.05
N HIS A 78 6.93 -18.20 4.46
CA HIS A 78 7.38 -16.82 4.55
C HIS A 78 7.14 -16.28 5.96
N VAL A 79 8.10 -15.52 6.49
CA VAL A 79 7.94 -14.79 7.74
C VAL A 79 7.36 -13.41 7.42
N TYR A 80 6.08 -13.25 7.63
CA TYR A 80 5.39 -11.98 7.41
C TYR A 80 5.77 -10.97 8.51
N SER A 81 6.25 -9.80 8.11
CA SER A 81 6.58 -8.71 9.03
C SER A 81 6.19 -7.36 8.44
N LEU A 82 5.94 -6.38 9.31
CA LEU A 82 5.67 -5.00 8.90
C LEU A 82 6.87 -4.38 8.19
N ALA A 83 8.09 -4.70 8.64
CA ALA A 83 9.31 -4.23 7.98
C ALA A 83 9.43 -4.73 6.54
N TRP A 84 9.06 -5.99 6.27
CA TRP A 84 9.05 -6.52 4.91
C TRP A 84 7.99 -5.83 4.03
N GLN A 85 6.80 -5.55 4.58
CA GLN A 85 5.77 -4.79 3.87
C GLN A 85 6.20 -3.33 3.62
N ALA A 86 6.97 -2.74 4.53
CA ALA A 86 7.56 -1.42 4.33
C ALA A 86 8.64 -1.44 3.23
N ASP A 87 9.48 -2.49 3.16
CA ASP A 87 10.43 -2.67 2.05
C ASP A 87 9.70 -2.73 0.70
N LEU A 88 8.59 -3.50 0.65
CA LEU A 88 7.75 -3.58 -0.54
C LEU A 88 7.18 -2.21 -0.93
N ALA A 89 6.61 -1.48 0.03
CA ALA A 89 6.06 -0.15 -0.19
C ALA A 89 7.14 0.81 -0.71
N GLU A 90 8.31 0.83 -0.08
CA GLU A 90 9.44 1.67 -0.47
C GLU A 90 9.91 1.38 -1.90
N GLU A 91 10.06 0.11 -2.27
CA GLU A 91 10.47 -0.28 -3.62
C GLU A 91 9.45 0.12 -4.67
N LEU A 92 8.15 -0.10 -4.41
CA LEU A 92 7.08 0.29 -5.33
C LEU A 92 7.02 1.81 -5.51
N VAL A 93 7.13 2.59 -4.42
CA VAL A 93 7.15 4.06 -4.50
C VAL A 93 8.35 4.54 -5.33
N ARG A 94 9.54 4.04 -5.03
CA ARG A 94 10.77 4.43 -5.73
C ARG A 94 10.75 4.09 -7.22
N SER A 95 10.15 2.96 -7.58
CA SER A 95 10.06 2.54 -8.99
C SER A 95 8.98 3.29 -9.75
N THR A 96 7.86 3.65 -9.08
CA THR A 96 6.73 4.34 -9.73
C THR A 96 6.91 5.85 -9.75
N PHE A 97 7.45 6.44 -8.68
CA PHE A 97 7.63 7.89 -8.51
C PHE A 97 9.08 8.25 -8.17
N PRO A 98 10.04 8.02 -9.08
CA PRO A 98 11.44 8.26 -8.79
C PRO A 98 11.72 9.75 -8.53
N LYS A 99 12.28 10.06 -7.35
CA LYS A 99 12.65 11.41 -6.91
C LYS A 99 11.50 12.40 -6.70
N GLU A 100 10.28 11.91 -6.58
CA GLU A 100 9.11 12.74 -6.26
C GLU A 100 8.68 12.48 -4.81
N PRO A 101 8.27 13.53 -4.06
CA PRO A 101 7.62 13.33 -2.77
C PRO A 101 6.24 12.71 -2.98
N VAL A 102 5.79 11.91 -2.01
CA VAL A 102 4.47 11.27 -2.05
C VAL A 102 3.67 11.54 -0.77
N SER A 103 2.35 11.56 -0.88
CA SER A 103 1.45 11.54 0.28
C SER A 103 1.02 10.11 0.59
N LEU A 104 0.94 9.76 1.88
CA LEU A 104 0.49 8.45 2.33
C LEU A 104 -0.96 8.51 2.81
N LEU A 105 -1.77 7.54 2.40
CA LEU A 105 -3.09 7.27 2.95
C LEU A 105 -3.10 5.85 3.49
N ALA A 106 -3.24 5.68 4.81
CA ALA A 106 -3.09 4.39 5.44
C ALA A 106 -4.21 4.08 6.42
N HIS A 107 -4.68 2.83 6.39
CA HIS A 107 -5.74 2.31 7.23
C HIS A 107 -5.28 1.05 7.96
N ASP A 108 -5.66 0.90 9.24
CA ASP A 108 -5.44 -0.29 10.06
C ASP A 108 -3.97 -0.76 10.01
N MET A 109 -3.66 -1.98 9.55
CA MET A 109 -2.29 -2.50 9.40
C MET A 109 -1.42 -1.59 8.50
N GLY A 110 -2.01 -0.95 7.50
CA GLY A 110 -1.30 0.02 6.65
C GLY A 110 -0.71 1.18 7.44
N THR A 111 -1.34 1.59 8.57
CA THR A 111 -0.79 2.62 9.45
C THR A 111 0.49 2.15 10.16
N SER A 112 0.57 0.88 10.51
CA SER A 112 1.77 0.31 11.11
C SER A 112 2.92 0.24 10.08
N VAL A 113 2.61 -0.07 8.83
CA VAL A 113 3.60 0.01 7.74
C VAL A 113 4.04 1.46 7.50
N ALA A 114 3.09 2.42 7.48
CA ALA A 114 3.43 3.84 7.36
C ALA A 114 4.31 4.32 8.54
N THR A 115 4.07 3.85 9.76
CA THR A 115 4.89 4.16 10.94
C THR A 115 6.33 3.68 10.76
N GLU A 116 6.54 2.49 10.19
CA GLU A 116 7.88 2.01 9.84
C GLU A 116 8.54 2.91 8.79
N LEU A 117 7.80 3.34 7.76
CA LEU A 117 8.32 4.29 6.76
C LEU A 117 8.72 5.62 7.40
N PHE A 118 7.92 6.17 8.33
CA PHE A 118 8.28 7.37 9.08
C PHE A 118 9.52 7.18 9.94
N ALA A 119 9.69 6.02 10.57
CA ALA A 119 10.90 5.74 11.35
C ALA A 119 12.14 5.76 10.45
N ARG A 120 12.04 5.17 9.25
CA ARG A 120 13.12 5.23 8.24
C ARG A 120 13.39 6.66 7.77
N ASP A 121 12.35 7.46 7.58
CA ASP A 121 12.49 8.87 7.19
C ASP A 121 13.22 9.68 8.26
N LEU A 122 12.83 9.56 9.54
CA LEU A 122 13.48 10.20 10.67
C LEU A 122 14.97 9.81 10.77
N GLU A 123 15.31 8.58 10.45
CA GLU A 123 16.69 8.08 10.41
C GLU A 123 17.43 8.42 9.10
N ARG A 124 16.78 9.12 8.17
CA ARG A 124 17.29 9.45 6.83
C ARG A 124 17.71 8.21 6.02
N LYS A 125 16.97 7.12 6.18
CA LYS A 125 17.17 5.84 5.49
C LYS A 125 16.11 5.56 4.44
N LEU A 126 14.99 6.33 4.42
CA LEU A 126 13.92 6.16 3.44
C LEU A 126 14.38 6.63 2.05
N GLY A 127 14.08 5.86 1.03
CA GLY A 127 14.51 6.12 -0.33
C GLY A 127 13.62 7.10 -1.12
N PHE A 128 12.66 7.76 -0.47
CA PHE A 128 11.78 8.78 -1.04
C PHE A 128 11.35 9.79 0.03
N ASP A 129 10.81 10.94 -0.38
CA ASP A 129 10.33 11.97 0.54
C ASP A 129 8.82 11.82 0.78
N ILE A 130 8.38 12.04 2.03
CA ILE A 130 6.96 12.06 2.41
C ILE A 130 6.49 13.50 2.50
N ASP A 131 5.57 13.90 1.60
CA ASP A 131 4.94 15.24 1.57
C ASP A 131 3.90 15.40 2.68
N GLY A 132 3.15 14.33 2.96
CA GLY A 132 2.12 14.32 3.99
C GLY A 132 1.52 12.95 4.21
N ALA A 133 0.72 12.80 5.25
CA ALA A 133 0.05 11.54 5.51
C ALA A 133 -1.30 11.71 6.21
N LEU A 134 -2.24 10.83 5.86
CA LEU A 134 -3.50 10.63 6.56
C LEU A 134 -3.57 9.19 7.05
N LEU A 135 -3.59 9.02 8.37
CA LEU A 135 -3.62 7.72 9.04
C LEU A 135 -4.92 7.58 9.82
N PHE A 136 -5.58 6.43 9.74
CA PHE A 136 -6.80 6.19 10.49
C PHE A 136 -6.98 4.73 10.88
N ASN A 137 -7.65 4.52 12.01
CA ASN A 137 -7.92 3.22 12.62
C ASN A 137 -6.67 2.37 12.89
N GLY A 138 -5.52 3.00 13.14
CA GLY A 138 -4.27 2.30 13.41
C GLY A 138 -4.10 1.93 14.89
N SER A 139 -3.39 0.84 15.16
CA SER A 139 -3.02 0.37 16.50
C SER A 139 -1.63 0.86 16.92
N ILE A 140 -1.37 2.16 16.76
CA ILE A 140 -0.06 2.77 17.05
C ILE A 140 0.19 2.84 18.55
N VAL A 141 -0.86 3.00 19.36
CA VAL A 141 -0.80 3.04 20.82
C VAL A 141 -1.44 1.78 21.37
N LEU A 142 -0.63 0.79 21.75
CA LEU A 142 -1.07 -0.53 22.22
C LEU A 142 -2.07 -0.45 23.39
N GLU A 143 -1.87 0.48 24.31
CA GLU A 143 -2.76 0.70 25.45
C GLU A 143 -4.18 1.18 25.05
N LYS A 144 -4.32 1.67 23.84
CA LYS A 144 -5.58 2.15 23.26
C LYS A 144 -6.16 1.19 22.22
N ALA A 145 -5.44 0.14 21.86
CA ALA A 145 -5.94 -0.84 20.92
C ALA A 145 -7.07 -1.66 21.57
N SER A 146 -8.24 -1.67 20.95
CA SER A 146 -9.31 -2.61 21.31
C SER A 146 -8.98 -3.98 20.71
N LEU A 147 -8.99 -5.00 21.52
CA LEU A 147 -8.91 -6.40 21.11
C LEU A 147 -10.27 -6.89 20.66
#